data_852edb74f8666ee1b4c4f153dd271c50
#
_entry.id   852edb74f8666ee1b4c4f153dd271c50
#
_cell.length_a   1.000
_cell.length_b   1.000
_cell.length_c   1.000
_cell.angle_alpha   90.00
_cell.angle_beta   90.00
_cell.angle_gamma   90.00
#
_symmetry.space_group_name_H-M   'P 1'
#
loop_
_entity.id
_entity.type
_entity.pdbx_description
1 polymer ?
#
loop_
_entity_poly.entity_id
_entity_poly.type
_entity_poly.pdbx_seq_one_letter_code
_entity_poly.pdbx_strand_id
1 'polypeptide(L)'
;MGLEDVFAEFEEKPAEEEKQAESQPPEQVKKEESPTEEKLPEMKEEPIEGKLVCLIYGLKGVGKTYTAFSFPGRIACLSFDKKSSPVKRYCYNNDERIKVYDAVALMNYSSPEAWTKSADETFRRLNLLIDKIAGEQPDWILIDGVEILEQICEMVMRHRNNLMPFQGIANRNLWKERRMYIRQIHNKCFDVAKRGVIYTTYVSKDEIVKEGEFVTKSDVPRWIDCIMWETDVVIKVEARQEKGGRRFYAIVESSKYPVFKTGTEADITDTGITKIIKEVRG
;
A
#
# COMPACT_ATOMS: atom_id res chain seq x y z
N MET A 1 -47.28 15.46 -22.61
CA MET A 1 -46.56 16.40 -21.75
C MET A 1 -45.15 16.47 -22.28
N GLY A 2 -44.84 17.54 -22.98
CA GLY A 2 -43.62 17.69 -23.78
C GLY A 2 -42.51 18.30 -22.98
N LEU A 3 -41.29 18.07 -23.46
CA LEU A 3 -39.97 18.44 -22.92
C LEU A 3 -39.61 19.93 -23.13
N GLU A 4 -40.58 20.85 -23.21
CA GLU A 4 -40.35 22.24 -23.63
C GLU A 4 -40.49 23.30 -22.51
N ASP A 5 -40.73 22.93 -21.24
CA ASP A 5 -41.02 23.89 -20.17
C ASP A 5 -39.91 24.10 -19.13
N VAL A 6 -38.63 23.85 -19.46
CA VAL A 6 -37.50 23.96 -18.47
C VAL A 6 -36.47 25.07 -18.81
N PHE A 7 -36.70 25.87 -19.85
CA PHE A 7 -35.77 26.96 -20.20
C PHE A 7 -36.45 28.34 -20.23
N ALA A 8 -36.96 28.79 -19.09
CA ALA A 8 -37.31 30.20 -18.88
C ALA A 8 -37.03 30.57 -17.43
N GLU A 9 -35.90 31.26 -17.22
CA GLU A 9 -35.64 32.23 -16.14
C GLU A 9 -34.13 32.37 -15.91
N PHE A 10 -33.46 33.09 -16.80
CA PHE A 10 -32.25 33.85 -16.47
C PHE A 10 -32.50 35.29 -16.93
N GLU A 11 -33.08 36.09 -16.02
CA GLU A 11 -33.11 37.54 -16.19
C GLU A 11 -31.73 38.14 -15.85
N GLU A 12 -31.20 38.89 -16.81
CA GLU A 12 -30.03 39.75 -16.68
C GLU A 12 -30.29 40.88 -15.69
N LYS A 13 -29.44 41.09 -14.69
CA LYS A 13 -29.40 42.32 -13.89
C LYS A 13 -28.46 43.32 -14.53
N PRO A 14 -28.90 44.62 -14.61
CA PRO A 14 -28.08 45.66 -15.23
C PRO A 14 -26.91 46.12 -14.36
N ALA A 15 -25.83 46.54 -15.03
CA ALA A 15 -24.63 47.09 -14.47
C ALA A 15 -24.89 48.39 -13.68
N GLU A 16 -24.40 48.45 -12.45
CA GLU A 16 -24.35 49.70 -11.65
C GLU A 16 -23.07 50.48 -11.91
N GLU A 17 -23.26 51.80 -11.99
CA GLU A 17 -22.30 52.83 -12.37
C GLU A 17 -21.10 52.94 -11.42
N GLU A 18 -19.93 53.15 -12.03
CA GLU A 18 -18.69 53.56 -11.34
C GLU A 18 -18.86 54.97 -10.74
N LYS A 19 -18.78 55.09 -9.42
CA LYS A 19 -18.54 56.38 -8.74
C LYS A 19 -17.05 56.60 -8.55
N GLN A 20 -16.54 57.66 -9.13
CA GLN A 20 -15.22 58.23 -8.94
C GLN A 20 -14.97 58.48 -7.44
N ALA A 21 -13.91 57.94 -6.90
CA ALA A 21 -13.39 58.26 -5.58
C ALA A 21 -12.11 59.11 -5.73
N GLU A 22 -12.11 60.21 -5.00
CA GLU A 22 -11.10 61.25 -4.94
C GLU A 22 -9.73 60.77 -4.52
N SER A 23 -8.71 61.37 -5.11
CA SER A 23 -7.27 61.14 -4.83
C SER A 23 -6.89 61.65 -3.43
N GLN A 24 -6.40 60.74 -2.58
CA GLN A 24 -5.64 61.05 -1.37
C GLN A 24 -4.11 61.08 -1.66
N PRO A 25 -3.31 61.95 -0.96
CA PRO A 25 -1.87 62.07 -1.21
C PRO A 25 -1.08 60.84 -0.70
N PRO A 26 0.11 60.62 -1.25
CA PRO A 26 0.88 59.39 -1.02
C PRO A 26 1.42 59.31 0.41
N GLU A 27 1.01 58.31 1.13
CA GLU A 27 1.57 57.88 2.41
C GLU A 27 2.98 57.30 2.19
N GLN A 28 3.90 57.64 3.07
CA GLN A 28 5.30 57.23 3.02
C GLN A 28 5.44 55.70 3.06
N VAL A 29 6.01 55.13 2.01
CA VAL A 29 6.40 53.73 1.92
C VAL A 29 7.44 53.44 2.97
N LYS A 30 7.04 52.74 4.03
CA LYS A 30 7.98 52.04 4.92
C LYS A 30 8.73 51.01 4.10
N LYS A 31 10.07 51.04 4.12
CA LYS A 31 10.91 49.99 3.57
C LYS A 31 10.53 48.67 4.22
N GLU A 32 9.90 47.80 3.44
CA GLU A 32 9.74 46.39 3.81
C GLU A 32 11.15 45.77 3.92
N GLU A 33 11.43 45.20 5.08
CA GLU A 33 12.58 44.35 5.30
C GLU A 33 12.50 43.19 4.31
N SER A 34 13.58 42.92 3.59
CA SER A 34 13.72 41.81 2.66
C SER A 34 13.38 40.49 3.38
N PRO A 35 12.57 39.59 2.76
CA PRO A 35 12.23 38.33 3.36
C PRO A 35 13.52 37.55 3.68
N THR A 36 13.63 37.14 4.92
CA THR A 36 14.69 36.24 5.40
C THR A 36 14.74 35.03 4.47
N GLU A 37 15.86 34.77 3.82
CA GLU A 37 16.08 33.58 3.01
C GLU A 37 15.80 32.36 3.89
N GLU A 38 14.63 31.74 3.73
CA GLU A 38 14.36 30.42 4.29
C GLU A 38 15.38 29.45 3.70
N LYS A 39 16.34 29.01 4.53
CA LYS A 39 17.27 27.96 4.13
C LYS A 39 16.45 26.73 3.77
N LEU A 40 16.44 26.38 2.48
CA LEU A 40 15.89 25.12 2.00
C LEU A 40 16.53 23.98 2.81
N PRO A 41 15.75 23.00 3.27
CA PRO A 41 16.31 21.84 3.94
C PRO A 41 17.30 21.15 3.02
N GLU A 42 18.47 20.78 3.55
CA GLU A 42 19.49 20.04 2.80
C GLU A 42 18.85 18.76 2.23
N MET A 43 18.77 18.67 0.91
CA MET A 43 18.37 17.45 0.23
C MET A 43 19.49 16.43 0.39
N LYS A 44 19.22 15.34 1.09
CA LYS A 44 20.16 14.22 1.19
C LYS A 44 20.17 13.48 -0.15
N GLU A 45 21.37 13.15 -0.63
CA GLU A 45 21.52 12.26 -1.78
C GLU A 45 20.84 10.89 -1.49
N GLU A 46 20.10 10.36 -2.44
CA GLU A 46 19.57 9.02 -2.33
C GLU A 46 20.72 8.00 -2.29
N PRO A 47 20.64 6.98 -1.40
CA PRO A 47 21.67 5.95 -1.39
C PRO A 47 21.69 5.22 -2.73
N ILE A 48 22.89 5.00 -3.27
CA ILE A 48 23.14 4.35 -4.58
C ILE A 48 22.52 2.93 -4.63
N GLU A 49 22.44 2.25 -3.48
CA GLU A 49 21.71 0.99 -3.33
C GLU A 49 20.26 1.29 -2.89
N GLY A 50 19.37 1.42 -3.86
CA GLY A 50 17.94 1.64 -3.61
C GLY A 50 17.32 0.48 -2.82
N LYS A 51 16.39 0.81 -1.91
CA LYS A 51 15.56 -0.19 -1.25
C LYS A 51 14.53 -0.74 -2.26
N LEU A 52 14.18 -2.02 -2.12
CA LEU A 52 13.22 -2.69 -2.99
C LEU A 52 11.81 -2.69 -2.40
N VAL A 53 10.82 -2.48 -3.26
CA VAL A 53 9.42 -2.78 -2.97
C VAL A 53 9.00 -3.99 -3.80
N CYS A 54 8.77 -5.11 -3.11
CA CYS A 54 8.43 -6.39 -3.74
C CYS A 54 6.98 -6.77 -3.44
N LEU A 55 6.22 -7.11 -4.48
CA LEU A 55 4.86 -7.64 -4.36
C LEU A 55 4.85 -9.12 -4.70
N ILE A 56 4.41 -9.95 -3.77
CA ILE A 56 4.22 -11.40 -3.95
C ILE A 56 2.73 -11.68 -3.95
N TYR A 57 2.22 -12.28 -5.02
CA TYR A 57 0.81 -12.58 -5.13
C TYR A 57 0.54 -14.02 -5.61
N GLY A 58 -0.69 -14.47 -5.44
CA GLY A 58 -1.13 -15.79 -5.86
C GLY A 58 -2.38 -16.25 -5.12
N LEU A 59 -2.90 -17.41 -5.48
CA LEU A 59 -4.06 -18.00 -4.83
C LEU A 59 -3.80 -18.31 -3.34
N LYS A 60 -4.86 -18.62 -2.62
CA LYS A 60 -4.74 -19.08 -1.21
C LYS A 60 -3.98 -20.41 -1.15
N GLY A 61 -3.01 -20.51 -0.23
CA GLY A 61 -2.26 -21.75 0.02
C GLY A 61 -1.17 -22.08 -0.99
N VAL A 62 -0.79 -21.14 -1.88
CA VAL A 62 0.31 -21.35 -2.85
C VAL A 62 1.71 -21.03 -2.30
N GLY A 63 1.84 -20.65 -1.02
CA GLY A 63 3.12 -20.43 -0.39
C GLY A 63 3.64 -18.98 -0.40
N LYS A 64 2.79 -17.96 -0.54
CA LYS A 64 3.20 -16.53 -0.53
C LYS A 64 4.04 -16.15 0.68
N THR A 65 3.52 -16.40 1.90
CA THR A 65 4.23 -16.12 3.16
C THR A 65 5.51 -16.94 3.27
N TYR A 66 5.49 -18.21 2.84
CA TYR A 66 6.68 -19.05 2.74
C TYR A 66 7.74 -18.39 1.86
N THR A 67 7.37 -17.98 0.66
CA THR A 67 8.26 -17.28 -0.27
C THR A 67 8.82 -16.00 0.31
N ALA A 68 7.97 -15.19 0.99
CA ALA A 68 8.40 -13.96 1.63
C ALA A 68 9.42 -14.20 2.75
N PHE A 69 9.26 -15.25 3.55
CA PHE A 69 10.19 -15.60 4.62
C PHE A 69 11.54 -16.15 4.11
N SER A 70 11.61 -16.57 2.85
CA SER A 70 12.86 -17.03 2.24
C SER A 70 13.79 -15.89 1.78
N PHE A 71 13.37 -14.64 1.87
CA PHE A 71 14.27 -13.51 1.60
C PHE A 71 15.45 -13.50 2.57
N PRO A 72 16.67 -13.16 2.08
CA PRO A 72 17.87 -13.20 2.91
C PRO A 72 17.91 -12.04 3.90
N GLY A 73 18.39 -12.31 5.11
CA GLY A 73 18.52 -11.32 6.19
C GLY A 73 17.37 -11.37 7.18
N ARG A 74 17.30 -10.36 8.06
CA ARG A 74 16.30 -10.26 9.13
C ARG A 74 14.97 -9.73 8.61
N ILE A 75 13.88 -10.39 8.96
CA ILE A 75 12.53 -10.05 8.51
C ILE A 75 11.66 -9.71 9.71
N ALA A 76 11.10 -8.51 9.71
CA ALA A 76 10.02 -8.13 10.61
C ALA A 76 8.69 -8.26 9.86
N CYS A 77 7.88 -9.25 10.22
CA CYS A 77 6.60 -9.54 9.58
C CYS A 77 5.46 -8.91 10.37
N LEU A 78 4.73 -7.99 9.76
CA LEU A 78 3.44 -7.50 10.22
C LEU A 78 2.35 -8.44 9.68
N SER A 79 1.90 -9.37 10.53
CA SER A 79 0.91 -10.39 10.16
C SER A 79 -0.52 -9.84 10.35
N PHE A 80 -1.19 -9.59 9.25
CA PHE A 80 -2.57 -9.13 9.24
C PHE A 80 -3.58 -10.27 9.18
N ASP A 81 -3.21 -11.41 8.60
CA ASP A 81 -4.10 -12.58 8.49
C ASP A 81 -3.92 -13.62 9.62
N LYS A 82 -3.00 -13.35 10.58
CA LYS A 82 -2.67 -14.22 11.72
C LYS A 82 -2.11 -15.60 11.34
N LYS A 83 -1.64 -15.79 10.10
CA LYS A 83 -1.17 -17.09 9.60
C LYS A 83 0.34 -17.17 9.44
N SER A 84 1.06 -16.08 9.59
CA SER A 84 2.51 -16.02 9.42
C SER A 84 3.25 -16.82 10.50
N SER A 85 2.78 -16.81 11.78
CA SER A 85 3.41 -17.57 12.86
C SER A 85 3.41 -19.09 12.65
N PRO A 86 2.32 -19.74 12.21
CA PRO A 86 2.36 -21.15 11.78
C PRO A 86 3.38 -21.42 10.67
N VAL A 87 3.46 -20.56 9.65
CA VAL A 87 4.46 -20.73 8.56
C VAL A 87 5.88 -20.65 9.11
N LYS A 88 6.19 -19.68 9.98
CA LYS A 88 7.48 -19.59 10.67
C LYS A 88 7.78 -20.89 11.43
N ARG A 89 6.82 -21.39 12.22
CA ARG A 89 7.00 -22.57 13.08
C ARG A 89 7.24 -23.85 12.26
N TYR A 90 6.39 -24.10 11.27
CA TYR A 90 6.38 -25.40 10.57
C TYR A 90 7.32 -25.44 9.37
N CYS A 91 7.57 -24.32 8.71
CA CYS A 91 8.39 -24.29 7.49
C CYS A 91 9.80 -23.74 7.73
N TYR A 92 10.02 -23.01 8.83
CA TYR A 92 11.30 -22.34 9.14
C TYR A 92 11.85 -22.69 10.52
N ASN A 93 11.33 -23.73 11.19
CA ASN A 93 11.82 -24.22 12.49
C ASN A 93 11.98 -23.10 13.53
N ASN A 94 11.06 -22.13 13.55
CA ASN A 94 11.13 -20.93 14.38
C ASN A 94 12.40 -20.07 14.17
N ASP A 95 12.94 -20.01 12.98
CA ASP A 95 14.11 -19.20 12.60
C ASP A 95 14.05 -17.80 13.25
N GLU A 96 15.07 -17.47 14.06
CA GLU A 96 15.15 -16.24 14.85
C GLU A 96 15.31 -14.98 13.99
N ARG A 97 15.81 -15.10 12.75
CA ARG A 97 15.87 -13.98 11.81
C ARG A 97 14.49 -13.46 11.39
N ILE A 98 13.43 -14.26 11.59
CA ILE A 98 12.05 -13.91 11.29
C ILE A 98 11.32 -13.55 12.58
N LYS A 99 10.90 -12.29 12.74
CA LYS A 99 10.04 -11.86 13.83
C LYS A 99 8.65 -11.59 13.31
N VAL A 100 7.64 -12.19 13.92
CA VAL A 100 6.23 -12.06 13.52
C VAL A 100 5.47 -11.27 14.58
N TYR A 101 4.81 -10.20 14.17
CA TYR A 101 3.99 -9.33 15.00
C TYR A 101 2.54 -9.42 14.56
N ASP A 102 1.63 -9.65 15.52
CA ASP A 102 0.19 -9.59 15.27
C ASP A 102 -0.24 -8.13 15.03
N ALA A 103 -0.47 -7.80 13.77
CA ALA A 103 -0.85 -6.45 13.34
C ALA A 103 -2.31 -6.09 13.67
N VAL A 104 -3.16 -7.09 13.94
CA VAL A 104 -4.61 -6.95 14.12
C VAL A 104 -5.11 -7.34 15.51
N ALA A 105 -4.22 -7.40 16.50
CA ALA A 105 -4.55 -7.86 17.86
C ALA A 105 -5.69 -7.05 18.53
N LEU A 106 -5.88 -5.79 18.16
CA LEU A 106 -6.91 -4.91 18.73
C LEU A 106 -8.22 -4.89 17.94
N MET A 107 -8.28 -5.54 16.76
CA MET A 107 -9.48 -5.50 15.92
C MET A 107 -10.67 -6.18 16.60
N ASN A 108 -11.79 -5.47 16.63
CA ASN A 108 -13.05 -5.89 17.24
C ASN A 108 -14.21 -5.73 16.23
N TYR A 109 -14.85 -6.83 15.89
CA TYR A 109 -15.94 -6.90 14.90
C TYR A 109 -17.32 -7.11 15.55
N SER A 110 -17.46 -6.87 16.89
CA SER A 110 -18.70 -7.13 17.63
C SER A 110 -19.86 -6.21 17.26
N SER A 111 -19.53 -4.97 16.80
CA SER A 111 -20.50 -4.03 16.23
C SER A 111 -19.84 -3.15 15.17
N PRO A 112 -20.63 -2.45 14.33
CA PRO A 112 -20.10 -1.48 13.37
C PRO A 112 -19.24 -0.39 14.01
N GLU A 113 -19.66 0.15 15.15
CA GLU A 113 -18.94 1.20 15.89
C GLU A 113 -17.66 0.64 16.51
N ALA A 114 -17.72 -0.58 17.10
CA ALA A 114 -16.56 -1.25 17.65
C ALA A 114 -15.52 -1.53 16.56
N TRP A 115 -15.97 -1.90 15.36
CA TRP A 115 -15.08 -2.15 14.23
C TRP A 115 -14.32 -0.89 13.80
N THR A 116 -15.00 0.23 13.52
CA THR A 116 -14.33 1.46 13.10
C THR A 116 -13.40 2.01 14.19
N LYS A 117 -13.84 2.01 15.46
CA LYS A 117 -13.04 2.46 16.59
C LYS A 117 -11.78 1.61 16.76
N SER A 118 -11.93 0.28 16.77
CA SER A 118 -10.79 -0.64 16.94
C SER A 118 -9.81 -0.58 15.76
N ALA A 119 -10.28 -0.22 14.57
CA ALA A 119 -9.42 0.02 13.43
C ALA A 119 -8.52 1.25 13.64
N ASP A 120 -9.04 2.37 14.18
CA ASP A 120 -8.23 3.55 14.51
C ASP A 120 -7.22 3.25 15.63
N GLU A 121 -7.61 2.51 16.67
CA GLU A 121 -6.70 2.04 17.71
C GLU A 121 -5.61 1.12 17.14
N THR A 122 -5.97 0.20 16.24
CA THR A 122 -5.03 -0.69 15.55
C THR A 122 -4.05 0.12 14.70
N PHE A 123 -4.52 1.10 13.96
CA PHE A 123 -3.67 1.96 13.13
C PHE A 123 -2.65 2.75 13.97
N ARG A 124 -3.07 3.32 15.11
CA ARG A 124 -2.15 3.99 16.04
C ARG A 124 -1.10 3.01 16.57
N ARG A 125 -1.53 1.82 16.99
CA ARG A 125 -0.63 0.76 17.47
C ARG A 125 0.37 0.32 16.39
N LEU A 126 -0.06 0.19 15.13
CA LEU A 126 0.84 -0.14 14.02
C LEU A 126 1.95 0.90 13.88
N ASN A 127 1.63 2.19 13.96
CA ASN A 127 2.64 3.24 13.90
C ASN A 127 3.67 3.11 15.03
N LEU A 128 3.24 2.86 16.27
CA LEU A 128 4.14 2.64 17.41
C LEU A 128 4.94 1.34 17.29
N LEU A 129 4.34 0.30 16.74
CA LEU A 129 5.01 -0.98 16.48
C LEU A 129 6.13 -0.82 15.46
N ILE A 130 5.91 -0.08 14.38
CA ILE A 130 6.93 0.18 13.36
C ILE A 130 8.08 1.00 13.97
N ASP A 131 7.79 2.00 14.83
CA ASP A 131 8.81 2.77 15.56
C ASP A 131 9.65 1.85 16.47
N LYS A 132 9.03 0.88 17.13
CA LYS A 132 9.74 -0.14 17.92
C LYS A 132 10.62 -1.03 17.04
N ILE A 133 10.09 -1.49 15.91
CA ILE A 133 10.81 -2.33 14.95
C ILE A 133 12.04 -1.60 14.38
N ALA A 134 12.01 -0.26 14.26
CA ALA A 134 13.15 0.53 13.82
C ALA A 134 14.40 0.29 14.68
N GLY A 135 14.24 0.14 16.01
CA GLY A 135 15.34 -0.22 16.91
C GLY A 135 15.98 -1.59 16.65
N GLU A 136 15.26 -2.49 15.98
CA GLU A 136 15.75 -3.83 15.62
C GLU A 136 16.50 -3.85 14.29
N GLN A 137 16.39 -2.80 13.49
CA GLN A 137 17.04 -2.63 12.19
C GLN A 137 16.85 -3.84 11.23
N PRO A 138 15.62 -4.23 10.90
CA PRO A 138 15.39 -5.35 10.01
C PRO A 138 15.91 -5.08 8.59
N ASP A 139 16.29 -6.14 7.87
CA ASP A 139 16.60 -6.02 6.46
C ASP A 139 15.32 -5.79 5.65
N TRP A 140 14.26 -6.50 6.02
CA TRP A 140 12.97 -6.44 5.33
C TRP A 140 11.83 -6.24 6.31
N ILE A 141 10.85 -5.43 5.92
CA ILE A 141 9.54 -5.44 6.56
C ILE A 141 8.56 -6.14 5.61
N LEU A 142 7.94 -7.20 6.11
CA LEU A 142 6.88 -7.92 5.39
C LEU A 142 5.52 -7.48 5.90
N ILE A 143 4.67 -7.02 4.99
CA ILE A 143 3.25 -6.75 5.20
C ILE A 143 2.48 -7.94 4.64
N ASP A 144 2.13 -8.90 5.53
CA ASP A 144 1.48 -10.15 5.14
C ASP A 144 -0.05 -10.04 5.27
N GLY A 145 -0.74 -9.95 4.13
CA GLY A 145 -2.19 -9.74 4.05
C GLY A 145 -2.56 -8.27 3.88
N VAL A 146 -2.08 -7.65 2.83
CA VAL A 146 -2.26 -6.22 2.54
C VAL A 146 -3.72 -5.79 2.39
N GLU A 147 -4.61 -6.70 1.99
CA GLU A 147 -6.05 -6.46 1.89
C GLU A 147 -6.67 -6.08 3.24
N ILE A 148 -6.15 -6.65 4.34
CA ILE A 148 -6.63 -6.32 5.69
C ILE A 148 -6.09 -4.97 6.13
N LEU A 149 -4.85 -4.62 5.78
CA LEU A 149 -4.32 -3.26 6.00
C LEU A 149 -5.18 -2.22 5.27
N GLU A 150 -5.54 -2.49 4.01
CA GLU A 150 -6.40 -1.61 3.23
C GLU A 150 -7.77 -1.41 3.89
N GLN A 151 -8.37 -2.50 4.39
CA GLN A 151 -9.63 -2.46 5.12
C GLN A 151 -9.51 -1.66 6.43
N ILE A 152 -8.42 -1.83 7.19
CA ILE A 152 -8.16 -1.05 8.39
C ILE A 152 -8.09 0.44 8.04
N CYS A 153 -7.33 0.83 7.01
CA CYS A 153 -7.20 2.22 6.59
C CYS A 153 -8.55 2.82 6.14
N GLU A 154 -9.42 2.01 5.51
CA GLU A 154 -10.78 2.45 5.20
C GLU A 154 -11.60 2.67 6.47
N MET A 155 -11.56 1.75 7.44
CA MET A 155 -12.31 1.91 8.69
C MET A 155 -11.78 3.08 9.53
N VAL A 156 -10.48 3.36 9.50
CA VAL A 156 -9.87 4.57 10.11
C VAL A 156 -10.46 5.83 9.48
N MET A 157 -10.48 5.92 8.16
CA MET A 157 -11.07 7.03 7.45
C MET A 157 -12.54 7.21 7.82
N ARG A 158 -13.32 6.12 7.84
CA ARG A 158 -14.73 6.15 8.24
C ARG A 158 -14.91 6.62 9.68
N HIS A 159 -14.15 6.09 10.63
CA HIS A 159 -14.19 6.48 12.04
C HIS A 159 -13.93 7.97 12.23
N ARG A 160 -12.87 8.49 11.64
CA ARG A 160 -12.46 9.89 11.76
C ARG A 160 -13.43 10.87 11.11
N ASN A 161 -14.23 10.40 10.16
CA ASN A 161 -15.27 11.18 9.49
C ASN A 161 -16.69 10.86 10.00
N ASN A 162 -16.83 10.15 11.12
CA ASN A 162 -18.12 9.75 11.72
C ASN A 162 -19.03 8.99 10.75
N LEU A 163 -18.44 8.12 9.91
CA LEU A 163 -19.16 7.29 8.95
C LEU A 163 -19.26 5.85 9.45
N MET A 164 -20.42 5.24 9.27
CA MET A 164 -20.62 3.82 9.56
C MET A 164 -19.89 2.94 8.52
N PRO A 165 -19.48 1.69 8.86
CA PRO A 165 -18.78 0.79 7.95
C PRO A 165 -19.47 0.56 6.61
N PHE A 166 -20.78 0.50 6.62
CA PHE A 166 -21.61 0.19 5.44
C PHE A 166 -22.27 1.41 4.80
N GLN A 167 -21.99 2.61 5.33
CA GLN A 167 -22.54 3.85 4.79
C GLN A 167 -21.90 4.17 3.44
N GLY A 168 -22.73 4.57 2.46
CA GLY A 168 -22.24 5.07 1.18
C GLY A 168 -21.39 6.34 1.35
N ILE A 169 -20.35 6.46 0.56
CA ILE A 169 -19.43 7.61 0.57
C ILE A 169 -19.70 8.47 -0.66
N ALA A 170 -20.40 9.59 -0.47
CA ALA A 170 -20.65 10.57 -1.54
C ALA A 170 -19.41 11.42 -1.83
N ASN A 171 -18.65 11.79 -0.80
CA ASN A 171 -17.45 12.61 -0.93
C ASN A 171 -16.25 11.76 -1.38
N ARG A 172 -15.89 11.84 -2.66
CA ARG A 172 -14.76 11.10 -3.24
C ARG A 172 -13.39 11.48 -2.64
N ASN A 173 -13.25 12.64 -1.98
CA ASN A 173 -12.00 13.05 -1.35
C ASN A 173 -11.65 12.17 -0.15
N LEU A 174 -12.61 11.53 0.50
CA LEU A 174 -12.36 10.59 1.60
C LEU A 174 -11.54 9.37 1.14
N TRP A 175 -11.67 8.94 -0.11
CA TRP A 175 -10.83 7.89 -0.67
C TRP A 175 -9.36 8.30 -0.80
N LYS A 176 -9.08 9.61 -0.97
CA LYS A 176 -7.71 10.15 -0.92
C LYS A 176 -7.13 10.07 0.49
N GLU A 177 -7.96 10.33 1.51
CA GLU A 177 -7.57 10.17 2.91
C GLU A 177 -7.22 8.72 3.25
N ARG A 178 -8.02 7.73 2.83
CA ARG A 178 -7.67 6.31 2.96
C ARG A 178 -6.31 6.00 2.35
N ARG A 179 -6.04 6.47 1.14
CA ARG A 179 -4.74 6.30 0.47
C ARG A 179 -3.59 6.93 1.24
N MET A 180 -3.83 8.08 1.86
CA MET A 180 -2.83 8.74 2.71
C MET A 180 -2.45 7.86 3.90
N TYR A 181 -3.40 7.19 4.56
CA TYR A 181 -3.11 6.27 5.67
C TYR A 181 -2.29 5.05 5.22
N ILE A 182 -2.61 4.49 4.07
CA ILE A 182 -1.82 3.38 3.50
C ILE A 182 -0.38 3.85 3.21
N ARG A 183 -0.22 5.01 2.57
CA ARG A 183 1.10 5.61 2.31
C ARG A 183 1.88 5.89 3.58
N GLN A 184 1.23 6.36 4.62
CA GLN A 184 1.89 6.59 5.90
C GLN A 184 2.54 5.32 6.44
N ILE A 185 1.82 4.20 6.42
CA ILE A 185 2.37 2.90 6.85
C ILE A 185 3.49 2.44 5.91
N HIS A 186 3.28 2.55 4.58
CA HIS A 186 4.28 2.21 3.58
C HIS A 186 5.59 2.96 3.81
N ASN A 187 5.53 4.30 3.86
CA ASN A 187 6.71 5.15 4.01
C ASN A 187 7.46 4.83 5.30
N LYS A 188 6.74 4.68 6.44
CA LYS A 188 7.38 4.28 7.69
C LYS A 188 8.08 2.92 7.59
N CYS A 189 7.44 1.92 6.98
CA CYS A 189 8.06 0.60 6.78
C CYS A 189 9.28 0.70 5.86
N PHE A 190 9.18 1.47 4.78
CA PHE A 190 10.26 1.69 3.83
C PHE A 190 11.45 2.39 4.46
N ASP A 191 11.21 3.42 5.29
CA ASP A 191 12.26 4.15 6.00
C ASP A 191 13.02 3.25 6.99
N VAL A 192 12.29 2.40 7.73
CA VAL A 192 12.83 1.51 8.76
C VAL A 192 13.60 0.32 8.19
N ALA A 193 13.13 -0.28 7.10
CA ALA A 193 13.76 -1.43 6.48
C ALA A 193 15.08 -1.07 5.81
N LYS A 194 16.14 -1.88 5.97
CA LYS A 194 17.43 -1.63 5.32
C LYS A 194 17.41 -1.91 3.83
N ARG A 195 16.68 -2.97 3.41
CA ARG A 195 16.66 -3.47 2.03
C ARG A 195 15.34 -3.28 1.33
N GLY A 196 14.25 -3.06 2.08
CA GLY A 196 12.96 -2.75 1.49
C GLY A 196 11.76 -3.41 2.13
N VAL A 197 10.63 -3.34 1.44
CA VAL A 197 9.33 -3.81 1.90
C VAL A 197 8.81 -4.91 0.99
N ILE A 198 8.28 -5.96 1.58
CA ILE A 198 7.65 -7.07 0.89
C ILE A 198 6.15 -7.03 1.20
N TYR A 199 5.32 -7.14 0.19
CA TYR A 199 3.87 -7.27 0.31
C TYR A 199 3.41 -8.63 -0.14
N THR A 200 2.43 -9.22 0.56
CA THR A 200 1.69 -10.35 0.03
C THR A 200 0.25 -9.95 -0.25
N THR A 201 -0.27 -10.40 -1.39
CA THR A 201 -1.66 -10.15 -1.83
C THR A 201 -2.25 -11.36 -2.51
N TYR A 202 -3.56 -11.33 -2.71
CA TYR A 202 -4.28 -12.37 -3.46
C TYR A 202 -4.37 -12.03 -4.95
N VAL A 203 -4.82 -13.01 -5.71
CA VAL A 203 -5.17 -12.84 -7.12
C VAL A 203 -6.48 -12.07 -7.22
N SER A 204 -6.54 -11.13 -8.15
CA SER A 204 -7.77 -10.57 -8.72
C SER A 204 -7.91 -11.03 -10.16
N LYS A 205 -9.11 -11.01 -10.67
CA LYS A 205 -9.37 -11.31 -12.08
C LYS A 205 -9.50 -10.02 -12.85
N ASP A 206 -8.71 -9.89 -13.92
CA ASP A 206 -8.90 -8.81 -14.88
C ASP A 206 -10.04 -9.23 -15.83
N GLU A 207 -11.21 -8.64 -15.64
CA GLU A 207 -12.42 -8.95 -16.41
C GLU A 207 -12.67 -7.82 -17.41
N ILE A 208 -12.79 -8.19 -18.66
CA ILE A 208 -13.20 -7.28 -19.73
C ILE A 208 -14.59 -7.67 -20.23
N VAL A 209 -15.39 -6.66 -20.58
CA VAL A 209 -16.68 -6.88 -21.25
C VAL A 209 -16.43 -7.02 -22.74
N LYS A 210 -16.71 -8.21 -23.31
CA LYS A 210 -16.77 -8.44 -24.76
C LYS A 210 -18.17 -8.85 -25.13
N GLU A 211 -18.76 -8.14 -26.09
CA GLU A 211 -20.11 -8.44 -26.62
C GLU A 211 -21.20 -8.54 -25.53
N GLY A 212 -21.05 -7.80 -24.42
CA GLY A 212 -21.99 -7.82 -23.29
C GLY A 212 -21.73 -8.90 -22.25
N GLU A 213 -20.73 -9.77 -22.45
CA GLU A 213 -20.33 -10.79 -21.48
C GLU A 213 -19.01 -10.44 -20.78
N PHE A 214 -18.92 -10.81 -19.49
CA PHE A 214 -17.67 -10.67 -18.72
C PHE A 214 -16.72 -11.81 -19.11
N VAL A 215 -15.59 -11.45 -19.71
CA VAL A 215 -14.54 -12.40 -20.07
C VAL A 215 -13.33 -12.15 -19.17
N THR A 216 -12.94 -13.16 -18.37
CA THR A 216 -11.70 -13.10 -17.59
C THR A 216 -10.50 -13.16 -18.50
N LYS A 217 -9.68 -12.11 -18.50
CA LYS A 217 -8.51 -11.99 -19.36
C LYS A 217 -7.27 -12.65 -18.75
N SER A 218 -7.00 -12.39 -17.49
CA SER A 218 -5.83 -12.93 -16.77
C SER A 218 -5.99 -12.83 -15.26
N ASP A 219 -5.23 -13.63 -14.53
CA ASP A 219 -5.01 -13.43 -13.12
C ASP A 219 -4.03 -12.28 -12.93
N VAL A 220 -4.41 -11.27 -12.16
CA VAL A 220 -3.56 -10.12 -11.82
C VAL A 220 -3.45 -10.00 -10.30
N PRO A 221 -2.40 -9.35 -9.77
CA PRO A 221 -2.35 -9.07 -8.34
C PRO A 221 -3.51 -8.15 -7.94
N ARG A 222 -4.09 -8.37 -6.78
CA ARG A 222 -4.98 -7.39 -6.18
C ARG A 222 -4.13 -6.20 -5.72
N TRP A 223 -4.13 -5.17 -6.54
CA TRP A 223 -3.32 -3.99 -6.31
C TRP A 223 -3.85 -3.12 -5.19
N ILE A 224 -2.91 -2.51 -4.47
CA ILE A 224 -3.20 -1.35 -3.64
C ILE A 224 -2.85 -0.13 -4.47
N ASP A 225 -3.85 0.63 -4.86
CA ASP A 225 -3.73 1.75 -5.79
C ASP A 225 -2.53 2.69 -5.55
N CYS A 226 -2.23 2.99 -4.27
CA CYS A 226 -1.18 3.96 -3.95
C CYS A 226 0.24 3.37 -3.91
N ILE A 227 0.40 2.03 -3.85
CA ILE A 227 1.70 1.34 -3.76
C ILE A 227 2.10 0.78 -5.12
N MET A 228 1.16 0.58 -6.02
CA MET A 228 1.40 0.03 -7.35
C MET A 228 2.57 0.71 -8.08
N TRP A 229 2.62 2.04 -8.05
CA TRP A 229 3.64 2.82 -8.73
C TRP A 229 5.03 2.73 -8.09
N GLU A 230 5.08 2.39 -6.81
CA GLU A 230 6.31 2.26 -6.02
C GLU A 230 6.85 0.82 -6.07
N THR A 231 6.05 -0.15 -6.52
CA THR A 231 6.47 -1.54 -6.64
C THR A 231 7.54 -1.71 -7.72
N ASP A 232 8.64 -2.33 -7.33
CA ASP A 232 9.80 -2.56 -8.19
C ASP A 232 9.78 -3.93 -8.84
N VAL A 233 9.30 -4.95 -8.09
CA VAL A 233 9.26 -6.34 -8.55
C VAL A 233 7.92 -6.95 -8.19
N VAL A 234 7.27 -7.58 -9.16
CA VAL A 234 6.04 -8.37 -8.98
C VAL A 234 6.34 -9.82 -9.22
N ILE A 235 6.06 -10.65 -8.22
CA ILE A 235 6.29 -12.09 -8.23
C ILE A 235 4.97 -12.82 -8.06
N LYS A 236 4.59 -13.61 -9.05
CA LYS A 236 3.49 -14.55 -8.97
C LYS A 236 3.97 -15.85 -8.35
N VAL A 237 3.24 -16.38 -7.37
CA VAL A 237 3.51 -17.68 -6.79
C VAL A 237 2.39 -18.65 -7.15
N GLU A 238 2.76 -19.80 -7.70
CA GLU A 238 1.85 -20.87 -8.09
C GLU A 238 2.23 -22.19 -7.41
N ALA A 239 1.23 -23.05 -7.22
CA ALA A 239 1.47 -24.42 -6.80
C ALA A 239 0.99 -25.35 -7.91
N ARG A 240 1.84 -26.27 -8.33
CA ARG A 240 1.56 -27.26 -9.38
C ARG A 240 1.64 -28.67 -8.78
N GLN A 241 0.72 -29.53 -9.19
CA GLN A 241 0.76 -30.93 -8.81
C GLN A 241 1.61 -31.69 -9.82
N GLU A 242 2.69 -32.30 -9.34
CA GLU A 242 3.62 -33.08 -10.16
C GLU A 242 3.68 -34.56 -9.68
N LYS A 243 4.37 -35.43 -10.44
CA LYS A 243 4.48 -36.86 -10.10
C LYS A 243 5.13 -37.10 -8.73
N GLY A 244 5.98 -36.17 -8.25
CA GLY A 244 6.66 -36.24 -6.95
C GLY A 244 5.94 -35.52 -5.81
N GLY A 245 4.77 -34.95 -6.03
CA GLY A 245 4.03 -34.16 -5.04
C GLY A 245 3.75 -32.73 -5.49
N ARG A 246 3.34 -31.90 -4.55
CA ARG A 246 3.04 -30.49 -4.79
C ARG A 246 4.33 -29.67 -4.78
N ARG A 247 4.59 -28.95 -5.87
CA ARG A 247 5.72 -28.02 -5.99
C ARG A 247 5.26 -26.57 -6.11
N PHE A 248 6.12 -25.66 -5.68
CA PHE A 248 5.84 -24.22 -5.69
C PHE A 248 6.80 -23.52 -6.66
N TYR A 249 6.22 -22.63 -7.45
CA TYR A 249 6.94 -21.87 -8.48
C TYR A 249 6.78 -20.39 -8.25
N ALA A 250 7.86 -19.62 -8.37
CA ALA A 250 7.83 -18.17 -8.41
C ALA A 250 8.15 -17.71 -9.83
N ILE A 251 7.32 -16.79 -10.32
CA ILE A 251 7.42 -16.21 -11.67
C ILE A 251 7.57 -14.70 -11.51
N VAL A 252 8.64 -14.14 -12.05
CA VAL A 252 8.83 -12.68 -12.11
C VAL A 252 7.95 -12.14 -13.23
N GLU A 253 6.85 -11.49 -12.89
CA GLU A 253 5.92 -10.95 -13.89
C GLU A 253 6.31 -9.57 -14.40
N SER A 254 6.83 -8.73 -13.51
CA SER A 254 7.38 -7.43 -13.89
C SER A 254 8.50 -7.02 -12.95
N SER A 255 9.43 -6.24 -13.48
CA SER A 255 10.52 -5.67 -12.70
C SER A 255 11.01 -4.36 -13.32
N LYS A 256 11.34 -3.38 -12.48
CA LYS A 256 12.05 -2.16 -12.87
C LYS A 256 13.57 -2.41 -13.04
N TYR A 257 14.08 -3.52 -12.53
CA TYR A 257 15.52 -3.84 -12.53
C TYR A 257 15.84 -4.95 -13.52
N PRO A 258 16.82 -4.76 -14.41
CA PRO A 258 17.22 -5.77 -15.41
C PRO A 258 17.63 -7.10 -14.82
N VAL A 259 18.11 -7.09 -13.57
CA VAL A 259 18.56 -8.26 -12.82
C VAL A 259 17.39 -9.24 -12.53
N PHE A 260 16.19 -8.71 -12.26
CA PHE A 260 14.97 -9.51 -12.18
C PHE A 260 14.37 -9.66 -13.57
N LYS A 261 14.87 -10.58 -14.35
CA LYS A 261 14.39 -10.76 -15.72
C LYS A 261 12.93 -11.19 -15.71
N THR A 262 12.07 -10.35 -16.28
CA THR A 262 10.66 -10.65 -16.48
C THR A 262 10.49 -11.97 -17.23
N GLY A 263 9.56 -12.81 -16.78
CA GLY A 263 9.33 -14.15 -17.31
C GLY A 263 10.23 -15.24 -16.68
N THR A 264 11.20 -14.88 -15.81
CA THR A 264 11.98 -15.90 -15.08
C THR A 264 11.06 -16.69 -14.16
N GLU A 265 11.06 -18.00 -14.33
CA GLU A 265 10.38 -18.97 -13.46
C GLU A 265 11.41 -19.79 -12.71
N ALA A 266 11.20 -19.99 -11.41
CA ALA A 266 12.03 -20.83 -10.57
C ALA A 266 11.18 -21.73 -9.67
N ASP A 267 11.58 -23.01 -9.55
CA ASP A 267 11.06 -23.89 -8.50
C ASP A 267 11.61 -23.44 -7.16
N ILE A 268 10.70 -23.01 -6.28
CA ILE A 268 11.03 -22.47 -4.95
C ILE A 268 10.68 -23.43 -3.81
N THR A 269 10.29 -24.66 -4.10
CA THR A 269 9.80 -25.65 -3.12
C THR A 269 10.79 -25.84 -1.98
N ASP A 270 12.07 -26.03 -2.30
CA ASP A 270 13.11 -26.34 -1.32
C ASP A 270 14.05 -25.14 -1.04
N THR A 271 14.11 -24.17 -1.93
CA THR A 271 15.09 -23.07 -1.90
C THR A 271 14.48 -21.70 -1.63
N GLY A 272 13.14 -21.59 -1.68
CA GLY A 272 12.47 -20.30 -1.63
C GLY A 272 12.92 -19.38 -2.75
N ILE A 273 12.81 -18.06 -2.52
CA ILE A 273 13.13 -17.02 -3.50
C ILE A 273 14.63 -16.83 -3.76
N THR A 274 15.49 -17.51 -2.99
CA THR A 274 16.95 -17.29 -3.03
C THR A 274 17.57 -17.53 -4.40
N LYS A 275 16.99 -18.39 -5.25
CA LYS A 275 17.45 -18.56 -6.64
C LYS A 275 17.26 -17.28 -7.46
N ILE A 276 16.11 -16.65 -7.33
CA ILE A 276 15.78 -15.41 -8.06
C ILE A 276 16.62 -14.23 -7.54
N ILE A 277 16.81 -14.14 -6.20
CA ILE A 277 17.53 -13.02 -5.59
C ILE A 277 19.05 -13.14 -5.72
N LYS A 278 19.61 -14.35 -5.79
CA LYS A 278 21.08 -14.54 -5.97
C LYS A 278 21.56 -14.02 -7.31
N GLU A 279 20.75 -14.18 -8.35
CA GLU A 279 21.07 -13.64 -9.67
C GLU A 279 21.09 -12.10 -9.69
N VAL A 280 20.52 -11.45 -8.67
CA VAL A 280 20.48 -9.99 -8.47
C VAL A 280 21.77 -9.41 -7.89
N ARG A 281 22.61 -10.25 -7.29
CA ARG A 281 23.80 -9.81 -6.52
C ARG A 281 25.12 -10.38 -7.04
N GLY A 282 25.06 -11.09 -8.18
CA GLY A 282 26.25 -11.72 -8.81
C GLY A 282 27.24 -10.73 -9.44
#